data_266610b5bd9f24296158f90bd9d2d729
#
_entry.id   266610b5bd9f24296158f90bd9d2d729
#
_cell.length_a   1.000
_cell.length_b   1.000
_cell.length_c   1.000
_cell.angle_alpha   90.00
_cell.angle_beta   90.00
_cell.angle_gamma   90.00
#
_symmetry.space_group_name_H-M   'P 1'
#
loop_
_entity.id
_entity.type
_entity.pdbx_description
1 polymer ?
#
loop_
_entity_poly.entity_id
_entity_poly.type
_entity_poly.pdbx_seq_one_letter_code
_entity_poly.pdbx_strand_id
1 'polypeptide(L)'
;SCSARLPVYMLFVGAFFAEQKAIVMLSLYVLGVLLSILFAFVMQRTSAFRQPKHDYVSELPAFRRPTLRNTGLHIWERVADYLQKIPAVIIWASVIIWALTYFPSGNMTDMENSYLALIGHWIEPVMRPLGFDWKMSVCLLTGLPAKEAIVSTMGILYPSEMALSAFTPVMAYAFMVFVLLYFPCVATITT
;
A
#
# COMPACT_ATOMS: atom_id res chain seq x y z
N SER A 1 0.13 2.42 9.76
CA SER A 1 -0.26 1.27 8.92
C SER A 1 -1.76 1.34 8.63
N CYS A 2 -2.17 1.23 7.36
CA CYS A 2 -3.59 1.22 6.99
C CYS A 2 -4.14 -0.22 7.06
N SER A 3 -5.45 -0.36 7.26
CA SER A 3 -6.14 -1.64 7.30
C SER A 3 -6.04 -2.43 5.98
N ALA A 4 -5.85 -1.75 4.85
CA ALA A 4 -5.69 -2.34 3.52
C ALA A 4 -4.43 -3.24 3.36
N ARG A 5 -3.46 -3.15 4.25
CA ARG A 5 -2.28 -4.02 4.28
C ARG A 5 -2.54 -5.35 4.98
N LEU A 6 -3.52 -5.39 5.88
CA LEU A 6 -3.82 -6.59 6.67
C LEU A 6 -4.14 -7.82 5.80
N PRO A 7 -4.94 -7.74 4.72
CA PRO A 7 -5.20 -8.90 3.87
C PRO A 7 -3.93 -9.49 3.26
N VAL A 8 -2.97 -8.64 2.83
CA VAL A 8 -1.69 -9.10 2.29
C VAL A 8 -0.88 -9.83 3.37
N TYR A 9 -0.81 -9.26 4.57
CA TYR A 9 -0.11 -9.90 5.69
C TYR A 9 -0.76 -11.21 6.10
N MET A 10 -2.10 -11.26 6.17
CA MET A 10 -2.82 -12.49 6.50
C MET A 10 -2.58 -13.60 5.48
N LEU A 11 -2.52 -13.26 4.18
CA LEU A 11 -2.22 -14.21 3.12
C LEU A 11 -0.84 -14.86 3.34
N PHE A 12 0.21 -14.04 3.45
CA PHE A 12 1.59 -14.53 3.59
C PHE A 12 1.87 -15.19 4.94
N VAL A 13 1.39 -14.59 6.02
CA VAL A 13 1.55 -15.16 7.37
C VAL A 13 0.77 -16.45 7.50
N GLY A 14 -0.41 -16.55 6.89
CA GLY A 14 -1.20 -17.78 6.84
C GLY A 14 -0.51 -18.91 6.10
N ALA A 15 0.12 -18.60 4.95
CA ALA A 15 0.78 -19.58 4.09
C ALA A 15 2.15 -20.04 4.62
N PHE A 16 2.96 -19.13 5.16
CA PHE A 16 4.36 -19.41 5.49
C PHE A 16 4.69 -19.48 6.98
N PHE A 17 3.88 -18.85 7.84
CA PHE A 17 4.16 -18.69 9.27
C PHE A 17 3.01 -19.16 10.15
N ALA A 18 2.40 -20.30 9.80
CA ALA A 18 1.21 -20.82 10.48
C ALA A 18 1.35 -20.96 12.00
N GLU A 19 2.55 -21.31 12.51
CA GLU A 19 2.81 -21.49 13.95
C GLU A 19 3.16 -20.18 14.66
N GLN A 20 3.71 -19.20 13.95
CA GLN A 20 4.26 -17.95 14.52
C GLN A 20 3.52 -16.69 14.04
N LYS A 21 2.25 -16.81 13.68
CA LYS A 21 1.46 -15.71 13.09
C LYS A 21 1.51 -14.42 13.90
N ALA A 22 1.34 -14.52 15.21
CA ALA A 22 1.29 -13.37 16.11
C ALA A 22 2.65 -12.65 16.18
N ILE A 23 3.75 -13.43 16.24
CA ILE A 23 5.11 -12.88 16.36
C ILE A 23 5.50 -12.15 15.08
N VAL A 24 5.22 -12.74 13.92
CA VAL A 24 5.51 -12.14 12.62
C VAL A 24 4.71 -10.85 12.41
N MET A 25 3.43 -10.85 12.72
CA MET A 25 2.59 -9.65 12.65
C MET A 25 3.08 -8.55 13.59
N LEU A 26 3.44 -8.91 14.83
CA LEU A 26 3.99 -7.97 15.80
C LEU A 26 5.34 -7.40 15.33
N SER A 27 6.22 -8.24 14.77
CA SER A 27 7.52 -7.82 14.25
C SER A 27 7.38 -6.79 13.13
N LEU A 28 6.43 -6.99 12.19
CA LEU A 28 6.15 -6.04 11.12
C LEU A 28 5.62 -4.70 11.67
N TYR A 29 4.77 -4.76 12.70
CA TYR A 29 4.26 -3.56 13.33
C TYR A 29 5.37 -2.77 14.03
N VAL A 30 6.16 -3.43 14.86
CA VAL A 30 7.30 -2.82 15.58
C VAL A 30 8.33 -2.27 14.58
N LEU A 31 8.65 -3.02 13.53
CA LEU A 31 9.55 -2.58 12.46
C LEU A 31 9.03 -1.29 11.81
N GLY A 32 7.73 -1.22 11.50
CA GLY A 32 7.11 -0.04 10.92
C GLY A 32 7.23 1.20 11.83
N VAL A 33 7.03 1.02 13.13
CA VAL A 33 7.18 2.12 14.12
C VAL A 33 8.63 2.57 14.21
N LEU A 34 9.58 1.63 14.32
CA LEU A 34 11.00 1.94 14.42
C LEU A 34 11.51 2.69 13.18
N LEU A 35 11.13 2.22 11.98
CA LEU A 35 11.50 2.87 10.72
C LEU A 35 10.88 4.27 10.59
N SER A 36 9.65 4.46 11.06
CA SER A 36 8.99 5.76 11.08
C SER A 36 9.72 6.75 11.98
N ILE A 37 10.13 6.33 13.17
CA ILE A 37 10.91 7.14 14.10
C ILE A 37 12.28 7.48 13.52
N LEU A 38 12.97 6.46 12.96
CA LEU A 38 14.27 6.66 12.32
C LEU A 38 14.18 7.66 11.16
N PHE A 39 13.18 7.51 10.31
CA PHE A 39 12.95 8.42 9.18
C PHE A 39 12.66 9.84 9.66
N ALA A 40 11.79 10.02 10.66
CA ALA A 40 11.51 11.30 11.26
C ALA A 40 12.78 11.97 11.83
N PHE A 41 13.62 11.20 12.51
CA PHE A 41 14.88 11.68 13.07
C PHE A 41 15.86 12.14 11.96
N VAL A 42 15.99 11.35 10.89
CA VAL A 42 16.83 11.68 9.73
C VAL A 42 16.32 12.94 9.03
N MET A 43 15.00 13.03 8.82
CA MET A 43 14.37 14.19 8.16
C MET A 43 14.55 15.48 8.98
N GLN A 44 14.41 15.42 10.29
CA GLN A 44 14.65 16.60 11.18
C GLN A 44 16.10 17.11 11.11
N ARG A 45 17.05 16.21 10.80
CA ARG A 45 18.45 16.57 10.69
C ARG A 45 18.80 17.20 9.35
N THR A 46 17.95 17.02 8.35
CA THR A 46 18.13 17.58 7.00
C THR A 46 17.70 19.03 6.98
N SER A 47 18.55 19.92 6.49
CA SER A 47 18.34 21.37 6.43
C SER A 47 17.01 21.79 5.78
N ALA A 48 16.52 21.02 4.79
CA ALA A 48 15.28 21.30 4.07
C ALA A 48 14.01 21.22 4.95
N PHE A 49 14.04 20.46 6.06
CA PHE A 49 12.90 20.25 6.95
C PHE A 49 13.08 20.86 8.35
N ARG A 50 14.17 21.62 8.52
CA ARG A 50 14.44 22.30 9.76
C ARG A 50 13.54 23.53 9.86
N GLN A 51 12.37 23.36 10.48
CA GLN A 51 11.49 24.50 10.74
C GLN A 51 12.16 25.47 11.73
N PRO A 52 12.14 26.77 11.45
CA PRO A 52 12.51 27.77 12.46
C PRO A 52 11.56 27.59 13.66
N LYS A 53 12.13 27.63 14.86
CA LYS A 53 11.32 27.63 16.10
C LYS A 53 10.51 28.92 16.13
N HIS A 54 9.30 28.88 15.66
CA HIS A 54 8.34 29.92 15.89
C HIS A 54 7.65 29.60 17.21
N ASP A 55 7.90 30.42 18.22
CA ASP A 55 7.12 30.41 19.44
C ASP A 55 5.72 30.98 19.12
N TYR A 56 4.87 30.13 18.57
CA TYR A 56 3.46 30.47 18.38
C TYR A 56 2.77 30.39 19.73
N VAL A 57 2.55 31.54 20.35
CA VAL A 57 1.60 31.67 21.43
C VAL A 57 0.21 31.71 20.79
N SER A 58 -0.40 30.55 20.61
CA SER A 58 -1.78 30.46 20.19
C SER A 58 -2.68 30.64 21.42
N GLU A 59 -3.51 31.66 21.42
CA GLU A 59 -4.57 31.76 22.42
C GLU A 59 -5.49 30.56 22.30
N LEU A 60 -5.66 29.81 23.39
CA LEU A 60 -6.55 28.66 23.40
C LEU A 60 -8.00 29.14 23.27
N PRO A 61 -8.73 28.75 22.24
CA PRO A 61 -10.15 29.10 22.10
C PRO A 61 -10.94 28.53 23.29
N ALA A 62 -11.93 29.29 23.76
CA ALA A 62 -12.78 28.87 24.86
C ALA A 62 -13.43 27.51 24.58
N PHE A 63 -13.34 26.60 25.55
CA PHE A 63 -13.97 25.28 25.45
C PHE A 63 -15.50 25.42 25.32
N ARG A 64 -16.01 25.10 24.13
CA ARG A 64 -17.45 25.03 23.87
C ARG A 64 -17.86 23.57 23.70
N ARG A 65 -19.01 23.20 24.27
CA ARG A 65 -19.57 21.87 24.05
C ARG A 65 -19.96 21.71 22.57
N PRO A 66 -19.58 20.60 21.91
CA PRO A 66 -19.97 20.37 20.52
C PRO A 66 -21.51 20.27 20.43
N THR A 67 -22.10 21.00 19.50
CA THR A 67 -23.53 20.89 19.20
C THR A 67 -23.72 19.79 18.14
N LEU A 68 -24.73 18.94 18.31
CA LEU A 68 -25.03 17.83 17.38
C LEU A 68 -25.17 18.30 15.94
N ARG A 69 -25.75 19.47 15.71
CA ARG A 69 -25.92 20.05 14.38
C ARG A 69 -24.57 20.39 13.73
N ASN A 70 -23.70 21.08 14.43
CA ASN A 70 -22.38 21.46 13.89
C ASN A 70 -21.50 20.23 13.67
N THR A 71 -21.55 19.27 14.59
CA THR A 71 -20.84 18.00 14.44
C THR A 71 -21.34 17.22 13.24
N GLY A 72 -22.66 17.15 13.05
CA GLY A 72 -23.27 16.48 11.89
C GLY A 72 -22.90 17.14 10.56
N LEU A 73 -22.93 18.48 10.48
CA LEU A 73 -22.51 19.21 9.28
C LEU A 73 -21.03 18.97 8.98
N HIS A 74 -20.18 19.05 10.00
CA HIS A 74 -18.73 18.84 9.80
C HIS A 74 -18.40 17.41 9.36
N ILE A 75 -19.09 16.41 9.93
CA ILE A 75 -18.95 15.01 9.48
C ILE A 75 -19.41 14.90 8.03
N TRP A 76 -20.55 15.49 7.67
CA TRP A 76 -21.07 15.42 6.31
C TRP A 76 -20.13 16.07 5.29
N GLU A 77 -19.58 17.23 5.59
CA GLU A 77 -18.58 17.90 4.74
C GLU A 77 -17.37 17.00 4.50
N ARG A 78 -16.83 16.37 5.56
CA ARG A 78 -15.68 15.47 5.44
C ARG A 78 -16.00 14.21 4.65
N VAL A 79 -17.17 13.63 4.86
CA VAL A 79 -17.63 12.45 4.11
C VAL A 79 -17.88 12.81 2.64
N ALA A 80 -18.48 13.94 2.36
CA ALA A 80 -18.73 14.41 1.00
C ALA A 80 -17.42 14.66 0.23
N ASP A 81 -16.45 15.35 0.85
CA ASP A 81 -15.12 15.56 0.26
C ASP A 81 -14.41 14.23 -0.04
N TYR A 82 -14.50 13.27 0.88
CA TYR A 82 -13.94 11.94 0.70
C TYR A 82 -14.60 11.22 -0.48
N LEU A 83 -15.92 11.20 -0.53
CA LEU A 83 -16.68 10.51 -1.58
C LEU A 83 -16.54 11.16 -2.96
N GLN A 84 -16.24 12.44 -3.04
CA GLN A 84 -16.01 13.11 -4.32
C GLN A 84 -14.61 12.87 -4.88
N LYS A 85 -13.60 12.90 -4.05
CA LYS A 85 -12.19 12.83 -4.49
C LYS A 85 -11.69 11.40 -4.69
N ILE A 86 -11.89 10.53 -3.70
CA ILE A 86 -11.25 9.22 -3.69
C ILE A 86 -11.81 8.25 -4.73
N PRO A 87 -13.14 8.08 -4.89
CA PRO A 87 -13.67 7.15 -5.88
C PRO A 87 -13.27 7.51 -7.31
N ALA A 88 -13.24 8.78 -7.66
CA ALA A 88 -12.84 9.22 -9.00
C ALA A 88 -11.39 8.78 -9.31
N VAL A 89 -10.46 8.98 -8.38
CA VAL A 89 -9.06 8.60 -8.56
C VAL A 89 -8.90 7.08 -8.65
N ILE A 90 -9.61 6.32 -7.80
CA ILE A 90 -9.56 4.86 -7.82
C ILE A 90 -10.13 4.31 -9.14
N ILE A 91 -11.26 4.84 -9.61
CA ILE A 91 -11.89 4.41 -10.87
C ILE A 91 -10.94 4.65 -12.04
N TRP A 92 -10.37 5.85 -12.18
CA TRP A 92 -9.43 6.15 -13.26
C TRP A 92 -8.19 5.28 -13.21
N ALA A 93 -7.60 5.09 -12.04
CA ALA A 93 -6.44 4.22 -11.88
C ALA A 93 -6.77 2.76 -12.18
N SER A 94 -7.96 2.28 -11.80
CA SER A 94 -8.41 0.92 -12.12
C SER A 94 -8.65 0.72 -13.61
N VAL A 95 -9.21 1.73 -14.28
CA VAL A 95 -9.41 1.70 -15.76
C VAL A 95 -8.06 1.65 -16.49
N ILE A 96 -7.07 2.42 -16.03
CA ILE A 96 -5.72 2.40 -16.61
C ILE A 96 -5.09 1.02 -16.45
N ILE A 97 -5.14 0.44 -15.25
CA ILE A 97 -4.58 -0.90 -14.99
C ILE A 97 -5.34 -1.95 -15.81
N TRP A 98 -6.66 -1.87 -15.88
CA TRP A 98 -7.47 -2.76 -16.71
C TRP A 98 -7.05 -2.67 -18.18
N ALA A 99 -6.89 -1.47 -18.73
CA ALA A 99 -6.44 -1.27 -20.09
C ALA A 99 -5.04 -1.86 -20.33
N LEU A 100 -4.09 -1.64 -19.42
CA LEU A 100 -2.74 -2.19 -19.49
C LEU A 100 -2.72 -3.72 -19.40
N THR A 101 -3.68 -4.30 -18.72
CA THR A 101 -3.83 -5.76 -18.60
C THR A 101 -4.49 -6.35 -19.84
N TYR A 102 -5.47 -5.66 -20.42
CA TYR A 102 -6.25 -6.14 -21.56
C TYR A 102 -5.46 -6.06 -22.88
N PHE A 103 -4.69 -4.99 -23.10
CA PHE A 103 -3.88 -4.80 -24.31
C PHE A 103 -2.46 -5.35 -24.11
N PRO A 104 -1.81 -5.97 -25.13
CA PRO A 104 -2.29 -6.22 -26.50
C PRO A 104 -3.01 -7.55 -26.72
N SER A 105 -3.09 -8.46 -25.72
CA SER A 105 -3.57 -9.83 -25.94
C SER A 105 -5.08 -9.96 -26.16
N GLY A 106 -5.87 -8.94 -25.81
CA GLY A 106 -7.33 -8.97 -25.93
C GLY A 106 -8.03 -9.93 -24.94
N ASN A 107 -7.28 -10.66 -24.12
CA ASN A 107 -7.79 -11.60 -23.12
C ASN A 107 -7.23 -11.29 -21.75
N MET A 108 -8.08 -11.19 -20.73
CA MET A 108 -7.66 -10.99 -19.35
C MET A 108 -6.90 -12.17 -18.74
N THR A 109 -6.98 -13.35 -19.36
CA THR A 109 -6.32 -14.59 -18.90
C THR A 109 -4.84 -14.64 -19.28
N ASP A 110 -4.43 -13.97 -20.37
CA ASP A 110 -3.06 -14.00 -20.89
C ASP A 110 -2.25 -12.82 -20.35
N MET A 111 -2.10 -12.75 -19.03
CA MET A 111 -1.33 -11.67 -18.38
C MET A 111 0.14 -11.62 -18.81
N GLU A 112 0.71 -12.74 -19.27
CA GLU A 112 2.11 -12.81 -19.69
C GLU A 112 2.43 -11.96 -20.94
N ASN A 113 1.43 -11.73 -21.81
CA ASN A 113 1.56 -10.94 -23.03
C ASN A 113 0.98 -9.51 -22.89
N SER A 114 0.66 -9.08 -21.69
CA SER A 114 0.10 -7.75 -21.44
C SER A 114 1.19 -6.68 -21.33
N TYR A 115 0.82 -5.42 -21.59
CA TYR A 115 1.73 -4.29 -21.32
C TYR A 115 2.15 -4.22 -19.84
N LEU A 116 1.28 -4.67 -18.94
CA LEU A 116 1.58 -4.72 -17.52
C LEU A 116 2.71 -5.72 -17.20
N ALA A 117 2.73 -6.88 -17.89
CA ALA A 117 3.83 -7.85 -17.81
C ALA A 117 5.13 -7.28 -18.37
N LEU A 118 5.06 -6.55 -19.50
CA LEU A 118 6.23 -5.91 -20.09
C LEU A 118 6.86 -4.90 -19.11
N ILE A 119 6.04 -4.10 -18.43
CA ILE A 119 6.50 -3.18 -17.37
C ILE A 119 7.09 -3.98 -16.20
N GLY A 120 6.44 -5.08 -15.81
CA GLY A 120 6.93 -5.99 -14.77
C GLY A 120 8.32 -6.53 -15.07
N HIS A 121 8.55 -7.02 -16.31
CA HIS A 121 9.85 -7.48 -16.76
C HIS A 121 10.90 -6.36 -16.83
N TRP A 122 10.50 -5.14 -17.15
CA TRP A 122 11.41 -4.00 -17.16
C TRP A 122 11.85 -3.60 -15.74
N ILE A 123 10.99 -3.78 -14.74
CA ILE A 123 11.27 -3.50 -13.33
C ILE A 123 11.99 -4.68 -12.66
N GLU A 124 11.83 -5.90 -13.18
CA GLU A 124 12.42 -7.14 -12.64
C GLU A 124 13.92 -7.00 -12.29
N PRO A 125 14.80 -6.45 -13.16
CA PRO A 125 16.23 -6.35 -12.85
C PRO A 125 16.52 -5.52 -11.59
N VAL A 126 15.67 -4.55 -11.26
CA VAL A 126 15.79 -3.74 -10.04
C VAL A 126 15.27 -4.50 -8.81
N MET A 127 14.26 -5.36 -9.00
CA MET A 127 13.62 -6.13 -7.92
C MET A 127 14.28 -7.50 -7.69
N ARG A 128 15.06 -7.98 -8.66
CA ARG A 128 15.75 -9.27 -8.59
C ARG A 128 16.71 -9.43 -7.39
N PRO A 129 17.44 -8.39 -6.93
CA PRO A 129 18.25 -8.49 -5.71
C PRO A 129 17.43 -8.77 -4.44
N LEU A 130 16.13 -8.43 -4.44
CA LEU A 130 15.20 -8.73 -3.35
C LEU A 130 14.54 -10.11 -3.49
N GLY A 131 14.85 -10.83 -4.58
CA GLY A 131 14.25 -12.13 -4.91
C GLY A 131 12.86 -12.03 -5.52
N PHE A 132 12.43 -10.86 -6.00
CA PHE A 132 11.10 -10.67 -6.54
C PHE A 132 11.08 -10.92 -8.05
N ASP A 133 10.11 -11.75 -8.47
CA ASP A 133 9.80 -12.02 -9.87
C ASP A 133 9.04 -10.88 -10.51
N TRP A 134 8.95 -10.89 -11.84
CA TRP A 134 8.12 -9.95 -12.59
C TRP A 134 6.64 -9.98 -12.15
N LYS A 135 6.11 -11.15 -11.76
CA LYS A 135 4.74 -11.31 -11.24
C LYS A 135 4.53 -10.54 -9.93
N MET A 136 5.50 -10.59 -9.02
CA MET A 136 5.46 -9.80 -7.79
C MET A 136 5.54 -8.29 -8.08
N SER A 137 6.35 -7.90 -9.06
CA SER A 137 6.44 -6.51 -9.51
C SER A 137 5.11 -6.00 -10.08
N VAL A 138 4.41 -6.84 -10.84
CA VAL A 138 3.04 -6.55 -11.33
C VAL A 138 2.06 -6.40 -10.16
N CYS A 139 2.11 -7.30 -9.15
CA CYS A 139 1.27 -7.18 -7.96
C CYS A 139 1.51 -5.86 -7.21
N LEU A 140 2.74 -5.40 -7.13
CA LEU A 140 3.08 -4.12 -6.52
C LEU A 140 2.54 -2.93 -7.33
N LEU A 141 2.63 -2.99 -8.68
CA LEU A 141 2.09 -1.96 -9.56
C LEU A 141 0.56 -1.86 -9.44
N THR A 142 -0.14 -2.99 -9.44
CA THR A 142 -1.60 -3.01 -9.26
C THR A 142 -2.03 -2.54 -7.87
N GLY A 143 -1.14 -2.62 -6.88
CA GLY A 143 -1.35 -2.09 -5.52
C GLY A 143 -1.20 -0.58 -5.38
N LEU A 144 -0.75 0.15 -6.41
CA LEU A 144 -0.60 1.62 -6.37
C LEU A 144 -1.94 2.35 -6.17
N PRO A 145 -2.98 2.08 -6.96
CA PRO A 145 -4.27 2.73 -6.75
C PRO A 145 -4.95 2.28 -5.46
N ALA A 146 -4.94 0.97 -5.19
CA ALA A 146 -5.58 0.38 -4.01
C ALA A 146 -4.80 -0.86 -3.57
N LYS A 147 -4.34 -0.88 -2.34
CA LYS A 147 -3.48 -1.98 -1.82
C LYS A 147 -4.19 -3.33 -1.75
N GLU A 148 -5.50 -3.33 -1.68
CA GLU A 148 -6.34 -4.52 -1.76
C GLU A 148 -6.18 -5.25 -3.10
N ALA A 149 -5.88 -4.53 -4.19
CA ALA A 149 -5.66 -5.11 -5.50
C ALA A 149 -4.44 -6.06 -5.54
N ILE A 150 -3.45 -5.90 -4.64
CA ILE A 150 -2.30 -6.79 -4.54
C ILE A 150 -2.76 -8.23 -4.32
N VAL A 151 -3.68 -8.46 -3.37
CA VAL A 151 -4.17 -9.81 -3.04
C VAL A 151 -4.97 -10.40 -4.20
N SER A 152 -5.82 -9.59 -4.84
CA SER A 152 -6.60 -10.01 -6.00
C SER A 152 -5.70 -10.41 -7.18
N THR A 153 -4.73 -9.56 -7.52
CA THR A 153 -3.77 -9.84 -8.60
C THR A 153 -2.91 -11.05 -8.28
N MET A 154 -2.53 -11.21 -7.02
CA MET A 154 -1.76 -12.36 -6.56
C MET A 154 -2.55 -13.66 -6.71
N GLY A 155 -3.85 -13.66 -6.40
CA GLY A 155 -4.73 -14.80 -6.63
C GLY A 155 -4.90 -15.18 -8.11
N ILE A 156 -4.75 -14.22 -9.03
CA ILE A 156 -4.80 -14.47 -10.49
C ILE A 156 -3.46 -15.00 -11.00
N LEU A 157 -2.34 -14.39 -10.60
CA LEU A 157 -1.00 -14.75 -11.08
C LEU A 157 -0.45 -16.02 -10.43
N TYR A 158 -0.95 -16.38 -9.25
CA TYR A 158 -0.57 -17.55 -8.47
C TYR A 158 -1.81 -18.35 -8.06
N PRO A 159 -2.50 -19.00 -9.02
CA PRO A 159 -3.82 -19.63 -8.80
C PRO A 159 -3.78 -20.91 -7.95
N SER A 160 -2.61 -21.43 -7.63
CA SER A 160 -2.47 -22.62 -6.80
C SER A 160 -1.60 -22.36 -5.58
N GLU A 161 -1.93 -23.01 -4.45
CA GLU A 161 -1.09 -23.00 -3.24
C GLU A 161 0.33 -23.51 -3.53
N MET A 162 0.47 -24.37 -4.56
CA MET A 162 1.76 -24.88 -5.02
C MET A 162 2.60 -23.79 -5.70
N ALA A 163 1.97 -22.77 -6.30
CA ALA A 163 2.69 -21.61 -6.84
C ALA A 163 3.20 -20.68 -5.74
N LEU A 164 2.50 -20.61 -4.61
CA LEU A 164 3.01 -19.92 -3.41
C LEU A 164 4.17 -20.71 -2.76
N SER A 165 4.22 -22.03 -2.87
CA SER A 165 5.31 -22.83 -2.29
C SER A 165 6.68 -22.60 -2.95
N ALA A 166 6.71 -21.95 -4.13
CA ALA A 166 7.95 -21.49 -4.76
C ALA A 166 8.63 -20.34 -3.99
N PHE A 167 7.90 -19.67 -3.09
CA PHE A 167 8.45 -18.61 -2.26
C PHE A 167 9.13 -19.19 -1.02
N THR A 168 10.32 -18.70 -0.73
CA THR A 168 10.94 -18.96 0.57
C THR A 168 10.30 -18.08 1.65
N PRO A 169 10.25 -18.52 2.91
CA PRO A 169 9.73 -17.70 4.01
C PRO A 169 10.43 -16.32 4.11
N VAL A 170 11.71 -16.27 3.74
CA VAL A 170 12.48 -15.01 3.71
C VAL A 170 11.95 -14.05 2.64
N MET A 171 11.65 -14.55 1.44
CA MET A 171 11.06 -13.74 0.36
C MET A 171 9.67 -13.24 0.76
N ALA A 172 8.86 -14.10 1.38
CA ALA A 172 7.55 -13.73 1.88
C ALA A 172 7.63 -12.60 2.92
N TYR A 173 8.58 -12.70 3.86
CA TYR A 173 8.81 -11.65 4.85
C TYR A 173 9.34 -10.36 4.21
N ALA A 174 10.28 -10.45 3.28
CA ALA A 174 10.81 -9.32 2.53
C ALA A 174 9.72 -8.60 1.75
N PHE A 175 8.80 -9.34 1.13
CA PHE A 175 7.66 -8.77 0.42
C PHE A 175 6.71 -8.03 1.38
N MET A 176 6.40 -8.61 2.53
CA MET A 176 5.58 -7.94 3.56
C MET A 176 6.23 -6.65 4.04
N VAL A 177 7.55 -6.65 4.28
CA VAL A 177 8.31 -5.44 4.66
C VAL A 177 8.31 -4.43 3.51
N PHE A 178 8.45 -4.87 2.27
CA PHE A 178 8.36 -3.98 1.11
C PHE A 178 6.99 -3.32 1.00
N VAL A 179 5.90 -4.09 1.16
CA VAL A 179 4.52 -3.56 1.20
C VAL A 179 4.30 -2.62 2.39
N LEU A 180 5.04 -2.79 3.49
CA LEU A 180 5.02 -1.88 4.63
C LEU A 180 5.64 -0.52 4.29
N LEU A 181 6.78 -0.52 3.61
CA LEU A 181 7.57 0.69 3.30
C LEU A 181 7.16 1.37 2.00
N TYR A 182 6.61 0.60 1.09
CA TYR A 182 6.18 1.00 -0.22
C TYR A 182 5.20 2.17 -0.19
N PHE A 183 5.19 2.95 -1.27
CA PHE A 183 4.42 4.17 -1.45
C PHE A 183 3.01 4.11 -0.85
N PRO A 184 2.51 5.20 -0.25
CA PRO A 184 1.11 5.31 0.10
C PRO A 184 0.26 5.15 -1.17
N CYS A 185 -0.96 4.60 -1.04
CA CYS A 185 -1.87 4.50 -2.18
C CYS A 185 -2.23 5.90 -2.69
N VAL A 186 -2.60 6.00 -3.97
CA VAL A 186 -2.93 7.28 -4.60
C VAL A 186 -4.03 8.01 -3.83
N ALA A 187 -4.99 7.28 -3.25
CA ALA A 187 -6.01 7.84 -2.38
C ALA A 187 -5.45 8.62 -1.17
N THR A 188 -4.33 8.17 -0.59
CA THR A 188 -3.69 8.86 0.54
C THR A 188 -2.89 10.10 0.11
N ILE A 189 -2.44 10.14 -1.15
CA ILE A 189 -1.67 11.28 -1.67
C ILE A 189 -2.61 12.43 -2.06
N THR A 190 -3.85 12.12 -2.43
CA THR A 190 -4.84 13.10 -2.89
C THR A 190 -5.70 13.71 -1.78
N THR A 191 -5.59 13.20 -0.55
CA THR A 191 -6.23 13.76 0.66
C THR A 191 -5.30 14.70 1.40
#